data_e35408c203c628fae3140c53178e363b
#
_entry.id   e35408c203c628fae3140c53178e363b
#
_cell.length_a   1.000
_cell.length_b   1.000
_cell.length_c   1.000
_cell.angle_alpha   90.00
_cell.angle_beta   90.00
_cell.angle_gamma   90.00
#
_symmetry.space_group_name_H-M   'P 1'
#
loop_
_entity.id
_entity.type
_entity.pdbx_description
1 polymer ?
#
loop_
_entity_poly.entity_id
_entity_poly.type
_entity_poly.pdbx_seq_one_letter_code
_entity_poly.pdbx_strand_id
1 'polypeptide(L)'
;KGLDVLEEPLAQHPDMAKLHPQSVNTMRIVTDRVGDTVHIAYIVLKIGRGDGFCDNSGQGGVICRVDEKTGKICSVATDDYFNVYETHPDTGIRFEGYQLPMVQEAVDFARKAALVVPQICHVGWDVAVTPDGPVLIEGNDYPGTDLCQLAPHYPEKQGLWPYYKEILNIK
;
A
#
# COMPACT_ATOMS: atom_id res chain seq x y z
N LYS A 1 4.14 -2.12 -33.58
CA LYS A 1 3.05 -2.18 -32.57
C LYS A 1 2.78 -0.74 -32.18
N GLY A 2 1.54 -0.26 -32.32
CA GLY A 2 1.14 1.04 -31.82
C GLY A 2 1.15 1.03 -30.29
N LEU A 3 1.48 2.19 -29.69
CA LEU A 3 1.26 2.42 -28.26
C LEU A 3 -0.14 3.02 -28.11
N ASP A 4 -0.96 2.44 -27.28
CA ASP A 4 -2.35 2.86 -27.10
C ASP A 4 -2.52 3.83 -25.91
N VAL A 5 -1.50 3.94 -25.03
CA VAL A 5 -1.48 4.80 -23.85
C VAL A 5 -0.18 5.59 -23.78
N LEU A 6 -0.26 6.88 -23.47
CA LEU A 6 0.85 7.76 -23.16
C LEU A 6 0.58 8.43 -21.81
N GLU A 7 1.48 8.27 -20.87
CA GLU A 7 1.37 8.85 -19.53
C GLU A 7 2.59 9.72 -19.22
N GLU A 8 2.40 10.76 -18.43
CA GLU A 8 3.52 11.54 -17.89
C GLU A 8 4.15 10.81 -16.70
N PRO A 9 5.50 10.77 -16.62
CA PRO A 9 6.16 10.16 -15.46
C PRO A 9 5.86 10.98 -14.19
N LEU A 10 5.45 10.27 -13.14
CA LEU A 10 5.19 10.86 -11.83
C LEU A 10 6.50 11.03 -11.06
N ALA A 11 6.77 12.23 -10.53
CA ALA A 11 7.87 12.47 -9.59
C ALA A 11 7.45 12.08 -8.17
N GLN A 12 7.94 10.95 -7.67
CA GLN A 12 7.65 10.53 -6.30
C GLN A 12 8.35 11.41 -5.25
N HIS A 13 7.80 11.46 -4.04
CA HIS A 13 8.39 12.18 -2.91
C HIS A 13 9.83 11.69 -2.63
N PRO A 14 10.78 12.58 -2.30
CA PRO A 14 12.19 12.19 -2.08
C PRO A 14 12.37 11.08 -1.02
N ASP A 15 11.57 11.06 0.05
CA ASP A 15 11.65 10.01 1.07
C ASP A 15 11.10 8.66 0.55
N MET A 16 10.17 8.65 -0.38
CA MET A 16 9.76 7.43 -1.08
C MET A 16 10.86 6.94 -2.02
N ALA A 17 11.49 7.86 -2.75
CA ALA A 17 12.59 7.55 -3.68
C ALA A 17 13.84 6.98 -2.98
N LYS A 18 14.06 7.27 -1.68
CA LYS A 18 15.15 6.65 -0.91
C LYS A 18 15.02 5.12 -0.83
N LEU A 19 13.79 4.60 -0.75
CA LEU A 19 13.55 3.16 -0.70
C LEU A 19 13.91 2.51 -2.04
N HIS A 20 13.38 3.03 -3.15
CA HIS A 20 13.76 2.62 -4.49
C HIS A 20 13.51 3.78 -5.46
N PRO A 21 14.56 4.35 -6.09
CA PRO A 21 14.45 5.55 -6.92
C PRO A 21 13.93 5.31 -8.33
N GLN A 22 14.05 4.07 -8.87
CA GLN A 22 13.68 3.78 -10.26
C GLN A 22 12.18 3.51 -10.44
N SER A 23 11.46 3.11 -9.38
CA SER A 23 10.01 2.92 -9.42
C SER A 23 9.28 4.01 -8.66
N VAL A 24 8.04 4.27 -9.03
CA VAL A 24 7.10 4.97 -8.18
C VAL A 24 6.57 3.98 -7.16
N ASN A 25 7.01 4.12 -5.90
CA ASN A 25 6.57 3.24 -4.82
C ASN A 25 5.19 3.69 -4.31
N THR A 26 4.23 2.78 -4.27
CA THR A 26 2.82 3.12 -3.98
C THR A 26 2.32 2.51 -2.68
N MET A 27 1.45 3.23 -1.99
CA MET A 27 0.67 2.68 -0.89
C MET A 27 -0.62 2.06 -1.43
N ARG A 28 -0.82 0.74 -1.24
CA ARG A 28 -2.12 0.10 -1.35
C ARG A 28 -2.89 0.36 -0.07
N ILE A 29 -3.87 1.25 -0.13
CA ILE A 29 -4.76 1.58 0.97
C ILE A 29 -6.10 0.90 0.71
N VAL A 30 -6.49 -0.04 1.56
CA VAL A 30 -7.76 -0.74 1.39
C VAL A 30 -8.80 -0.15 2.32
N THR A 31 -9.93 0.22 1.73
CA THR A 31 -11.07 0.80 2.42
C THR A 31 -12.27 -0.13 2.42
N ASP A 32 -12.97 -0.19 3.56
CA ASP A 32 -14.28 -0.82 3.71
C ASP A 32 -15.32 0.23 4.08
N ARG A 33 -16.42 0.32 3.33
CA ARG A 33 -17.53 1.19 3.67
C ARG A 33 -18.68 0.40 4.29
N VAL A 34 -18.99 0.73 5.54
CA VAL A 34 -20.14 0.17 6.29
C VAL A 34 -21.10 1.31 6.57
N GLY A 35 -22.26 1.29 5.93
CA GLY A 35 -23.18 2.43 5.95
C GLY A 35 -22.52 3.68 5.35
N ASP A 36 -22.48 4.77 6.13
CA ASP A 36 -21.86 6.04 5.73
C ASP A 36 -20.41 6.20 6.23
N THR A 37 -19.89 5.18 6.91
CA THR A 37 -18.54 5.22 7.47
C THR A 37 -17.55 4.48 6.58
N VAL A 38 -16.42 5.12 6.29
CA VAL A 38 -15.28 4.51 5.57
C VAL A 38 -14.20 4.14 6.58
N HIS A 39 -13.92 2.85 6.69
CA HIS A 39 -12.86 2.28 7.51
C HIS A 39 -11.63 1.98 6.66
N ILE A 40 -10.44 2.06 7.26
CA ILE A 40 -9.20 1.58 6.62
C ILE A 40 -8.97 0.15 7.09
N ALA A 41 -9.02 -0.80 6.16
CA ALA A 41 -8.80 -2.20 6.48
C ALA A 41 -7.32 -2.48 6.75
N TYR A 42 -6.46 -2.02 5.84
CA TYR A 42 -5.01 -2.11 5.98
C TYR A 42 -4.30 -1.20 4.99
N ILE A 43 -3.02 -0.96 5.24
CA ILE A 43 -2.12 -0.26 4.34
C ILE A 43 -0.89 -1.14 4.13
N VAL A 44 -0.51 -1.37 2.88
CA VAL A 44 0.78 -1.93 2.51
C VAL A 44 1.50 -0.99 1.56
N LEU A 45 2.81 -0.89 1.71
CA LEU A 45 3.68 -0.20 0.78
C LEU A 45 4.22 -1.23 -0.22
N LYS A 46 4.07 -0.94 -1.50
CA LYS A 46 4.69 -1.66 -2.61
C LYS A 46 5.96 -0.91 -3.00
N ILE A 47 7.07 -1.63 -3.16
CA ILE A 47 8.39 -1.05 -3.40
C ILE A 47 9.06 -1.85 -4.51
N GLY A 48 9.59 -1.15 -5.51
CA GLY A 48 10.37 -1.78 -6.56
C GLY A 48 11.69 -2.36 -6.07
N ARG A 49 12.34 -3.15 -6.91
CA ARG A 49 13.64 -3.77 -6.64
C ARG A 49 14.43 -3.98 -7.92
N GLY A 50 15.76 -3.91 -7.84
CA GLY A 50 16.66 -4.07 -8.98
C GLY A 50 16.54 -2.91 -9.96
N ASP A 51 16.71 -3.20 -11.24
CA ASP A 51 16.63 -2.21 -12.32
C ASP A 51 15.19 -1.98 -12.84
N GLY A 52 14.19 -2.55 -12.13
CA GLY A 52 12.78 -2.43 -12.49
C GLY A 52 12.23 -1.03 -12.22
N PHE A 53 11.35 -0.55 -13.09
CA PHE A 53 10.64 0.72 -12.91
C PHE A 53 9.22 0.54 -12.33
N CYS A 54 8.86 -0.69 -11.94
CA CYS A 54 7.56 -1.03 -11.37
C CYS A 54 7.72 -1.52 -9.93
N ASP A 55 6.80 -1.14 -9.04
CA ASP A 55 6.77 -1.54 -7.64
C ASP A 55 5.95 -2.83 -7.39
N ASN A 56 5.38 -3.40 -8.44
CA ASN A 56 4.51 -4.57 -8.33
C ASN A 56 5.30 -5.81 -7.91
N SER A 57 4.81 -6.52 -6.88
CA SER A 57 5.44 -7.75 -6.38
C SER A 57 5.57 -8.83 -7.45
N GLY A 58 4.56 -8.98 -8.33
CA GLY A 58 4.60 -9.89 -9.48
C GLY A 58 5.70 -9.58 -10.51
N GLN A 59 6.34 -8.41 -10.42
CA GLN A 59 7.48 -8.01 -11.23
C GLN A 59 8.79 -7.94 -10.43
N GLY A 60 8.82 -8.57 -9.26
CA GLY A 60 9.99 -8.66 -8.41
C GLY A 60 10.06 -7.63 -7.29
N GLY A 61 9.06 -6.76 -7.14
CA GLY A 61 8.95 -5.83 -6.01
C GLY A 61 8.77 -6.53 -4.67
N VAL A 62 8.83 -5.76 -3.61
CA VAL A 62 8.57 -6.21 -2.24
C VAL A 62 7.45 -5.40 -1.61
N ILE A 63 6.77 -5.97 -0.65
CA ILE A 63 5.68 -5.35 0.07
C ILE A 63 5.92 -5.39 1.57
N CYS A 64 5.52 -4.35 2.27
CA CYS A 64 5.56 -4.29 3.74
C CYS A 64 4.33 -3.58 4.28
N ARG A 65 3.96 -3.90 5.53
CA ARG A 65 2.81 -3.30 6.19
C ARG A 65 3.14 -1.92 6.74
N VAL A 66 2.16 -1.01 6.66
CA VAL A 66 2.25 0.35 7.20
C VAL A 66 1.23 0.52 8.33
N ASP A 67 1.65 1.11 9.42
CA ASP A 67 0.78 1.50 10.52
C ASP A 67 0.08 2.83 10.18
N GLU A 68 -1.24 2.83 10.13
CA GLU A 68 -2.06 3.99 9.76
C GLU A 68 -1.81 5.18 10.70
N LYS A 69 -1.66 4.92 12.00
CA LYS A 69 -1.60 5.98 13.02
C LYS A 69 -0.25 6.69 13.07
N THR A 70 0.82 5.92 12.91
CA THR A 70 2.18 6.46 12.99
C THR A 70 2.78 6.82 11.64
N GLY A 71 2.23 6.27 10.56
CA GLY A 71 2.78 6.39 9.21
C GLY A 71 4.10 5.67 9.01
N LYS A 72 4.44 4.73 9.89
CA LYS A 72 5.68 3.95 9.81
C LYS A 72 5.45 2.57 9.20
N ILE A 73 6.47 2.08 8.52
CA ILE A 73 6.52 0.65 8.18
C ILE A 73 6.61 -0.14 9.49
N CYS A 74 5.71 -1.10 9.68
CA CYS A 74 5.57 -1.86 10.92
C CYS A 74 5.78 -3.38 10.74
N SER A 75 6.39 -3.78 9.62
CA SER A 75 6.75 -5.17 9.36
C SER A 75 8.04 -5.27 8.57
N VAL A 76 8.59 -6.47 8.48
CA VAL A 76 9.52 -6.86 7.42
C VAL A 76 8.85 -6.74 6.05
N ALA A 77 9.63 -6.75 4.95
CA ALA A 77 9.05 -6.87 3.62
C ALA A 77 9.05 -8.33 3.14
N THR A 78 8.15 -8.64 2.21
CA THR A 78 8.07 -9.94 1.54
C THR A 78 7.94 -9.75 0.03
N ASP A 79 8.39 -10.74 -0.75
CA ASP A 79 8.11 -10.84 -2.18
C ASP A 79 7.04 -11.92 -2.46
N ASP A 80 6.68 -12.12 -3.73
CA ASP A 80 5.68 -13.12 -4.16
C ASP A 80 6.11 -14.58 -3.90
N TYR A 81 7.39 -14.82 -3.62
CA TYR A 81 7.94 -16.12 -3.24
C TYR A 81 7.99 -16.33 -1.72
N PHE A 82 7.44 -15.40 -0.95
CA PHE A 82 7.45 -15.36 0.51
C PHE A 82 8.87 -15.26 1.12
N ASN A 83 9.86 -14.81 0.36
CA ASN A 83 11.14 -14.43 0.94
C ASN A 83 10.95 -13.21 1.85
N VAL A 84 11.69 -13.18 2.96
CA VAL A 84 11.58 -12.14 3.99
C VAL A 84 12.81 -11.25 3.96
N TYR A 85 12.60 -9.93 4.01
CA TYR A 85 13.63 -8.91 3.96
C TYR A 85 13.47 -7.94 5.13
N GLU A 86 14.48 -7.81 5.98
CA GLU A 86 14.52 -6.77 7.02
C GLU A 86 14.94 -5.41 6.47
N THR A 87 15.76 -5.45 5.41
CA THR A 87 16.28 -4.28 4.71
C THR A 87 15.99 -4.40 3.22
N HIS A 88 15.87 -3.25 2.55
CA HIS A 88 15.71 -3.23 1.11
C HIS A 88 16.98 -3.79 0.42
N PRO A 89 16.86 -4.77 -0.48
CA PRO A 89 18.01 -5.47 -1.06
C PRO A 89 19.00 -4.54 -1.76
N ASP A 90 18.54 -3.50 -2.44
CA ASP A 90 19.40 -2.63 -3.24
C ASP A 90 19.92 -1.43 -2.43
N THR A 91 19.10 -0.83 -1.58
CA THR A 91 19.45 0.39 -0.84
C THR A 91 19.95 0.14 0.58
N GLY A 92 19.73 -1.06 1.13
CA GLY A 92 20.09 -1.41 2.50
C GLY A 92 19.25 -0.71 3.58
N ILE A 93 18.23 0.05 3.21
CA ILE A 93 17.36 0.75 4.15
C ILE A 93 16.52 -0.26 4.92
N ARG A 94 16.54 -0.16 6.26
CA ARG A 94 15.70 -0.99 7.13
C ARG A 94 14.24 -0.60 6.97
N PHE A 95 13.38 -1.60 6.78
CA PHE A 95 11.95 -1.38 6.60
C PHE A 95 11.27 -0.98 7.90
N GLU A 96 11.32 -1.84 8.91
CA GLU A 96 10.63 -1.61 10.17
C GLU A 96 11.11 -0.32 10.86
N GLY A 97 10.15 0.56 11.15
CA GLY A 97 10.41 1.86 11.74
C GLY A 97 10.67 2.99 10.74
N TYR A 98 10.79 2.69 9.43
CA TYR A 98 10.95 3.74 8.42
C TYR A 98 9.71 4.63 8.37
N GLN A 99 9.91 5.94 8.48
CA GLN A 99 8.83 6.93 8.44
C GLN A 99 8.49 7.26 6.99
N LEU A 100 7.25 6.98 6.59
CA LEU A 100 6.73 7.38 5.28
C LEU A 100 6.20 8.81 5.31
N PRO A 101 6.34 9.57 4.21
CA PRO A 101 5.77 10.90 4.09
C PRO A 101 4.26 10.82 3.84
N MET A 102 3.51 11.80 4.32
CA MET A 102 2.11 12.09 3.96
C MET A 102 1.14 10.89 4.05
N VAL A 103 1.35 9.97 4.99
CA VAL A 103 0.47 8.78 5.12
C VAL A 103 -0.94 9.21 5.50
N GLN A 104 -1.09 10.18 6.40
CA GLN A 104 -2.42 10.64 6.82
C GLN A 104 -3.16 11.33 5.68
N GLU A 105 -2.47 12.14 4.89
CA GLU A 105 -3.02 12.80 3.71
C GLU A 105 -3.46 11.78 2.65
N ALA A 106 -2.67 10.71 2.44
CA ALA A 106 -3.02 9.62 1.53
C ALA A 106 -4.23 8.81 2.04
N VAL A 107 -4.31 8.57 3.36
CA VAL A 107 -5.48 7.93 3.99
C VAL A 107 -6.74 8.78 3.81
N ASP A 108 -6.66 10.08 4.07
CA ASP A 108 -7.79 10.99 3.91
C ASP A 108 -8.22 11.11 2.45
N PHE A 109 -7.25 11.04 1.53
CA PHE A 109 -7.50 11.00 0.10
C PHE A 109 -8.24 9.71 -0.31
N ALA A 110 -7.81 8.54 0.16
CA ALA A 110 -8.47 7.26 -0.09
C ALA A 110 -9.88 7.21 0.50
N ARG A 111 -10.10 7.75 1.71
CA ARG A 111 -11.44 7.90 2.29
C ARG A 111 -12.39 8.73 1.43
N LYS A 112 -11.90 9.85 0.89
CA LYS A 112 -12.69 10.69 -0.04
C LYS A 112 -12.99 9.96 -1.34
N ALA A 113 -12.00 9.24 -1.91
CA ALA A 113 -12.18 8.45 -3.12
C ALA A 113 -13.25 7.35 -2.94
N ALA A 114 -13.27 6.67 -1.79
CA ALA A 114 -14.25 5.64 -1.47
C ALA A 114 -15.71 6.14 -1.42
N LEU A 115 -15.93 7.44 -1.27
CA LEU A 115 -17.26 8.05 -1.28
C LEU A 115 -17.74 8.45 -2.68
N VAL A 116 -16.86 8.45 -3.69
CA VAL A 116 -17.22 8.85 -5.06
C VAL A 116 -18.09 7.81 -5.75
N VAL A 117 -17.83 6.51 -5.48
CA VAL A 117 -18.61 5.39 -6.03
C VAL A 117 -19.20 4.57 -4.87
N PRO A 118 -20.30 5.05 -4.26
CA PRO A 118 -20.83 4.46 -3.04
C PRO A 118 -21.39 3.04 -3.19
N GLN A 119 -21.53 2.55 -4.42
CA GLN A 119 -21.97 1.17 -4.71
C GLN A 119 -20.87 0.13 -4.47
N ILE A 120 -19.59 0.56 -4.48
CA ILE A 120 -18.45 -0.31 -4.25
C ILE A 120 -17.97 -0.09 -2.80
N CYS A 121 -18.20 -1.07 -1.96
CA CYS A 121 -17.92 -0.95 -0.52
C CYS A 121 -16.52 -1.40 -0.10
N HIS A 122 -15.81 -2.13 -0.95
CA HIS A 122 -14.47 -2.67 -0.69
C HIS A 122 -13.55 -2.33 -1.86
N VAL A 123 -12.57 -1.45 -1.63
CA VAL A 123 -11.69 -0.95 -2.69
C VAL A 123 -10.24 -0.86 -2.19
N GLY A 124 -9.32 -1.34 -3.01
CA GLY A 124 -7.88 -1.11 -2.84
C GLY A 124 -7.40 0.05 -3.72
N TRP A 125 -6.96 1.13 -3.09
CA TRP A 125 -6.46 2.33 -3.73
C TRP A 125 -4.94 2.29 -3.80
N ASP A 126 -4.38 2.37 -5.00
CA ASP A 126 -2.94 2.56 -5.17
C ASP A 126 -2.64 4.05 -5.22
N VAL A 127 -1.99 4.53 -4.18
CA VAL A 127 -1.70 5.94 -3.96
C VAL A 127 -0.20 6.17 -3.98
N ALA A 128 0.27 6.97 -4.94
CA ALA A 128 1.62 7.50 -4.96
C ALA A 128 1.70 8.78 -4.12
N VAL A 129 2.87 9.04 -3.55
CA VAL A 129 3.14 10.31 -2.84
C VAL A 129 4.13 11.14 -3.62
N THR A 130 3.73 12.34 -3.97
CA THR A 130 4.57 13.36 -4.63
C THR A 130 4.95 14.47 -3.65
N PRO A 131 5.88 15.37 -3.99
CA PRO A 131 6.15 16.56 -3.18
C PRO A 131 4.93 17.45 -2.97
N ASP A 132 3.97 17.42 -3.89
CA ASP A 132 2.76 18.26 -3.88
C ASP A 132 1.55 17.58 -3.22
N GLY A 133 1.69 16.29 -2.84
CA GLY A 133 0.63 15.53 -2.18
C GLY A 133 0.40 14.13 -2.76
N PRO A 134 -0.62 13.42 -2.23
CA PRO A 134 -0.99 12.10 -2.72
C PRO A 134 -1.66 12.17 -4.10
N VAL A 135 -1.36 11.19 -4.95
CA VAL A 135 -1.93 11.02 -6.30
C VAL A 135 -2.49 9.60 -6.42
N LEU A 136 -3.74 9.49 -6.89
CA LEU A 136 -4.36 8.20 -7.18
C LEU A 136 -3.79 7.64 -8.48
N ILE A 137 -3.22 6.45 -8.42
CA ILE A 137 -2.79 5.69 -9.59
C ILE A 137 -3.93 4.84 -10.12
N GLU A 138 -4.54 4.03 -9.25
CA GLU A 138 -5.68 3.20 -9.63
C GLU A 138 -6.56 2.84 -8.42
N GLY A 139 -7.79 2.43 -8.69
CA GLY A 139 -8.71 1.84 -7.71
C GLY A 139 -9.11 0.44 -8.16
N ASN A 140 -8.94 -0.54 -7.27
CA ASN A 140 -9.27 -1.94 -7.51
C ASN A 140 -10.50 -2.32 -6.70
N ASP A 141 -11.61 -2.64 -7.37
CA ASP A 141 -12.86 -3.07 -6.74
C ASP A 141 -12.80 -4.51 -6.20
N TYR A 142 -11.75 -5.22 -6.54
CA TYR A 142 -11.45 -6.56 -6.01
C TYR A 142 -9.96 -6.66 -5.64
N PRO A 143 -9.53 -6.03 -4.54
CA PRO A 143 -8.11 -5.80 -4.23
C PRO A 143 -7.30 -7.05 -3.85
N GLY A 144 -7.89 -8.23 -3.89
CA GLY A 144 -7.26 -9.46 -3.41
C GLY A 144 -7.23 -9.54 -1.87
N THR A 145 -7.05 -10.72 -1.34
CA THR A 145 -7.05 -10.98 0.11
C THR A 145 -5.73 -11.57 0.63
N ASP A 146 -4.76 -11.73 -0.22
CA ASP A 146 -3.43 -12.26 0.07
C ASP A 146 -2.58 -11.30 0.90
N LEU A 147 -2.53 -10.02 0.51
CA LEU A 147 -1.69 -9.01 1.16
C LEU A 147 -2.01 -8.80 2.64
N CYS A 148 -3.25 -8.98 3.04
CA CYS A 148 -3.67 -8.83 4.43
C CYS A 148 -3.52 -10.11 5.28
N GLN A 149 -2.97 -11.18 4.72
CA GLN A 149 -2.84 -12.48 5.39
C GLN A 149 -1.41 -13.02 5.43
N LEU A 150 -0.42 -12.24 4.98
CA LEU A 150 0.99 -12.63 4.99
C LEU A 150 1.49 -12.81 6.42
N ALA A 151 1.83 -14.03 6.78
CA ALA A 151 2.23 -14.38 8.15
C ALA A 151 3.38 -13.51 8.73
N PRO A 152 4.42 -13.12 7.95
CA PRO A 152 5.46 -12.23 8.46
C PRO A 152 4.97 -10.81 8.79
N HIS A 153 3.84 -10.39 8.22
CA HIS A 153 3.24 -9.06 8.48
C HIS A 153 2.29 -9.06 9.69
N TYR A 154 1.85 -10.23 10.14
CA TYR A 154 0.88 -10.40 11.24
C TYR A 154 1.41 -11.43 12.24
N PRO A 155 2.32 -11.02 13.16
CA PRO A 155 2.94 -11.94 14.10
C PRO A 155 1.93 -12.64 15.02
N GLU A 156 0.76 -12.02 15.26
CA GLU A 156 -0.35 -12.59 16.03
C GLU A 156 -1.10 -13.70 15.27
N LYS A 157 -0.81 -13.88 13.99
CA LYS A 157 -1.41 -14.90 13.10
C LYS A 157 -2.95 -14.85 13.00
N GLN A 158 -3.52 -13.68 13.22
CA GLN A 158 -4.98 -13.45 13.14
C GLN A 158 -5.39 -12.70 11.86
N GLY A 159 -4.43 -12.10 11.14
CA GLY A 159 -4.69 -11.27 9.97
C GLY A 159 -5.66 -10.12 10.32
N LEU A 160 -6.65 -9.91 9.47
CA LEU A 160 -7.68 -8.87 9.65
C LEU A 160 -8.92 -9.35 10.42
N TRP A 161 -8.93 -10.56 10.97
CA TRP A 161 -10.12 -11.06 11.67
C TRP A 161 -10.59 -10.16 12.82
N PRO A 162 -9.71 -9.62 13.69
CA PRO A 162 -10.13 -8.69 14.75
C PRO A 162 -10.79 -7.42 14.19
N TYR A 163 -10.25 -6.87 13.10
CA TYR A 163 -10.81 -5.72 12.42
C TYR A 163 -12.23 -5.98 11.89
N TYR A 164 -12.44 -7.08 11.14
CA TYR A 164 -13.77 -7.41 10.61
C TYR A 164 -14.79 -7.75 11.70
N LYS A 165 -14.36 -8.39 12.79
CA LYS A 165 -15.24 -8.59 13.95
C LYS A 165 -15.78 -7.26 14.48
N GLU A 166 -14.93 -6.25 14.58
CA GLU A 166 -15.30 -4.94 15.11
C GLU A 166 -16.26 -4.22 14.16
N ILE A 167 -15.87 -3.99 12.90
CA ILE A 167 -16.66 -3.17 11.97
C ILE A 167 -17.99 -3.82 11.57
N LEU A 168 -18.10 -5.14 11.60
CA LEU A 168 -19.30 -5.90 11.25
C LEU A 168 -20.12 -6.34 12.48
N ASN A 169 -19.69 -5.98 13.71
CA ASN A 169 -20.32 -6.39 14.97
C ASN A 169 -20.55 -7.92 15.09
N ILE A 170 -19.58 -8.71 14.60
CA ILE A 170 -19.67 -10.18 14.70
C ILE A 170 -19.31 -10.62 16.12
N LYS A 171 -20.22 -11.39 16.74
CA LYS A 171 -20.06 -11.93 18.11
C LYS A 171 -19.15 -13.18 18.13
#